data_cef591614a01ec80d284e6bf03d24768
#
_entry.id   cef591614a01ec80d284e6bf03d24768
#
_cell.length_a   1.000
_cell.length_b   1.000
_cell.length_c   1.000
_cell.angle_alpha   90.00
_cell.angle_beta   90.00
_cell.angle_gamma   90.00
#
_symmetry.space_group_name_H-M   'P 1'
#
loop_
_entity.id
_entity.type
_entity.pdbx_description
1 polymer ?
#
loop_
_entity_poly.entity_id
_entity_poly.type
_entity_poly.pdbx_seq_one_letter_code
_entity_poly.pdbx_strand_id
1 'polypeptide(L)'
;RHIEKNKNRQTILFGVDGEAVAEQLDAMTDYRPYFTWWVSSVQTLVLLLSLLCYGFGPVGFGRHTHSGQVLLKSLSLQQVEWEEPASFWLGPRAADLIHLGAKFAPCMRRDARIARAIAASARRERDTACCIRNDDSGCVQSSKADCSVRNTISTWKKWSSGDAGPGGRISGSVCGLDPKFCEAPRSIAPHEWPDDITKWPICRKSSGDGSAAAGRAGHAAEHMACEVIGHPCCIGVHGQCVITTREHCDFVKGHFHEEASLCSQVSCLDDVCGMLPFMRRRRPDQLYRAWTSLFVHAGLLHLIITLAIQWLFMRDLEKMAGPVRIGVIYLGSGVAGNMASAIFEPYRAEVGPAGAHFGLLACLIVEVLGAWHTLRHPRRTLCKLIGLVAVLLLVGLLPWIDNFAHVFGFAFGFLLSYAILPFITFGPYDRKRKIVLVWVCMVSAGTMLCSLIALFYAAPAYECAACAYFTCLPFAPDLCASQDVRVRQMDGV
;
A
#
# COMPACT_ATOMS: atom_id res chain seq x y z
N ARG A 1 -31.27 -29.36 12.10
CA ARG A 1 -31.92 -30.73 12.07
C ARG A 1 -31.19 -31.83 12.86
N HIS A 2 -29.94 -31.61 13.34
CA HIS A 2 -29.22 -32.56 14.19
C HIS A 2 -29.35 -32.30 15.71
N ILE A 3 -29.97 -31.21 16.10
CA ILE A 3 -30.15 -30.78 17.51
C ILE A 3 -31.27 -31.55 18.23
N GLU A 4 -32.27 -31.99 17.49
CA GLU A 4 -33.53 -32.56 18.04
C GLU A 4 -33.41 -33.90 18.76
N LYS A 5 -32.37 -34.70 18.43
CA LYS A 5 -32.24 -36.06 19.02
C LYS A 5 -31.50 -36.14 20.37
N ASN A 6 -30.97 -35.02 20.90
CA ASN A 6 -30.24 -34.99 22.15
C ASN A 6 -31.01 -34.47 23.38
N LYS A 7 -32.30 -34.13 23.19
CA LYS A 7 -33.18 -33.52 24.19
C LYS A 7 -33.24 -34.27 25.53
N ASN A 8 -33.22 -35.60 25.52
CA ASN A 8 -33.45 -36.40 26.74
C ASN A 8 -32.16 -36.76 27.53
N ARG A 9 -30.96 -36.52 27.02
CA ARG A 9 -29.72 -36.92 27.70
C ARG A 9 -29.07 -35.78 28.48
N GLN A 10 -29.38 -34.55 28.18
CA GLN A 10 -28.76 -33.36 28.79
C GLN A 10 -29.48 -32.87 30.05
N THR A 11 -30.78 -33.10 30.17
CA THR A 11 -31.60 -32.72 31.35
C THR A 11 -31.12 -33.42 32.64
N ILE A 12 -30.53 -34.60 32.51
CA ILE A 12 -30.13 -35.41 33.68
C ILE A 12 -28.75 -35.05 34.21
N LEU A 13 -27.86 -34.46 33.43
CA LEU A 13 -26.44 -34.24 33.79
C LEU A 13 -26.09 -32.87 34.36
N PHE A 14 -26.88 -31.83 34.11
CA PHE A 14 -26.50 -30.44 34.46
C PHE A 14 -27.59 -29.58 35.08
N GLY A 15 -28.77 -30.09 35.39
CA GLY A 15 -29.90 -29.28 35.92
C GLY A 15 -30.29 -28.13 34.97
N VAL A 16 -30.08 -28.27 33.66
CA VAL A 16 -30.36 -27.29 32.63
C VAL A 16 -31.80 -27.48 32.16
N ASP A 17 -32.57 -26.42 32.21
CA ASP A 17 -33.97 -26.43 31.75
C ASP A 17 -33.96 -26.55 30.21
N GLY A 18 -34.17 -27.75 29.70
CA GLY A 18 -34.12 -28.05 28.26
C GLY A 18 -35.16 -27.28 27.45
N GLU A 19 -36.31 -26.91 28.08
CA GLU A 19 -37.35 -26.08 27.47
C GLU A 19 -36.85 -24.64 27.28
N ALA A 20 -36.22 -24.05 28.28
CA ALA A 20 -35.69 -22.69 28.18
C ALA A 20 -34.56 -22.55 27.11
N VAL A 21 -33.78 -23.59 26.89
CA VAL A 21 -32.77 -23.62 25.80
C VAL A 21 -33.44 -23.79 24.44
N ALA A 22 -34.48 -24.60 24.34
CA ALA A 22 -35.25 -24.77 23.11
C ALA A 22 -35.95 -23.48 22.72
N GLU A 23 -36.57 -22.79 23.66
CA GLU A 23 -37.21 -21.47 23.45
C GLU A 23 -36.19 -20.42 22.94
N GLN A 24 -34.96 -20.36 23.52
CA GLN A 24 -33.91 -19.47 23.04
C GLN A 24 -33.47 -19.81 21.60
N LEU A 25 -33.41 -21.10 21.26
CA LEU A 25 -33.07 -21.53 19.90
C LEU A 25 -34.17 -21.21 18.89
N ASP A 26 -35.42 -21.40 19.26
CA ASP A 26 -36.59 -21.09 18.41
C ASP A 26 -36.79 -19.58 18.25
N ALA A 27 -36.34 -18.76 19.21
CA ALA A 27 -36.37 -17.31 19.14
C ALA A 27 -35.23 -16.73 18.27
N MET A 28 -34.25 -17.53 17.85
CA MET A 28 -33.16 -17.06 16.96
C MET A 28 -33.74 -16.85 15.55
N THR A 29 -33.60 -15.61 15.06
CA THR A 29 -34.04 -15.23 13.71
C THR A 29 -33.05 -15.71 12.67
N ASP A 30 -33.52 -16.24 11.54
CA ASP A 30 -32.71 -16.54 10.36
C ASP A 30 -32.61 -15.29 9.49
N TYR A 31 -31.38 -14.81 9.29
CA TYR A 31 -31.11 -13.59 8.52
C TYR A 31 -30.77 -13.92 7.06
N ARG A 32 -30.98 -12.96 6.17
CA ARG A 32 -30.50 -13.05 4.79
C ARG A 32 -29.05 -12.55 4.72
N PRO A 33 -28.16 -13.16 3.92
CA PRO A 33 -26.75 -12.83 3.87
C PRO A 33 -26.47 -11.61 2.99
N TYR A 34 -27.03 -10.44 3.33
CA TYR A 34 -26.89 -9.20 2.57
C TYR A 34 -25.48 -8.67 2.57
N PHE A 35 -24.76 -8.78 3.70
CA PHE A 35 -23.37 -8.32 3.81
C PHE A 35 -22.45 -9.17 2.93
N THR A 36 -22.60 -10.49 2.93
CA THR A 36 -21.85 -11.40 2.06
C THR A 36 -22.06 -11.05 0.59
N TRP A 37 -23.30 -10.82 0.16
CA TRP A 37 -23.58 -10.45 -1.21
C TRP A 37 -22.97 -9.10 -1.57
N TRP A 38 -23.12 -8.12 -0.71
CA TRP A 38 -22.61 -6.77 -0.92
C TRP A 38 -21.07 -6.78 -1.04
N VAL A 39 -20.34 -7.34 -0.07
CA VAL A 39 -18.88 -7.32 -0.06
C VAL A 39 -18.30 -8.11 -1.23
N SER A 40 -18.86 -9.28 -1.56
CA SER A 40 -18.46 -10.10 -2.70
C SER A 40 -18.63 -9.35 -4.03
N SER A 41 -19.74 -8.64 -4.20
CA SER A 41 -20.02 -7.84 -5.39
C SER A 41 -19.07 -6.67 -5.52
N VAL A 42 -18.82 -5.94 -4.42
CA VAL A 42 -17.86 -4.81 -4.41
C VAL A 42 -16.45 -5.28 -4.76
N GLN A 43 -15.98 -6.36 -4.14
CA GLN A 43 -14.65 -6.91 -4.38
C GLN A 43 -14.47 -7.39 -5.83
N THR A 44 -15.49 -8.03 -6.39
CA THR A 44 -15.50 -8.43 -7.80
C THR A 44 -15.44 -7.21 -8.72
N LEU A 45 -16.26 -6.20 -8.46
CA LEU A 45 -16.27 -4.97 -9.25
C LEU A 45 -14.93 -4.24 -9.19
N VAL A 46 -14.35 -4.10 -7.99
CA VAL A 46 -13.03 -3.45 -7.82
C VAL A 46 -11.94 -4.19 -8.60
N LEU A 47 -11.90 -5.53 -8.57
CA LEU A 47 -10.92 -6.27 -9.37
C LEU A 47 -11.16 -6.09 -10.87
N LEU A 48 -12.39 -6.15 -11.34
CA LEU A 48 -12.69 -5.95 -12.76
C LEU A 48 -12.25 -4.55 -13.23
N LEU A 49 -12.55 -3.51 -12.47
CA LEU A 49 -12.11 -2.15 -12.76
C LEU A 49 -10.58 -2.03 -12.72
N SER A 50 -9.91 -2.68 -11.76
CA SER A 50 -8.45 -2.65 -11.67
C SER A 50 -7.79 -3.32 -12.89
N LEU A 51 -8.34 -4.44 -13.38
CA LEU A 51 -7.85 -5.11 -14.58
C LEU A 51 -8.13 -4.32 -15.87
N LEU A 52 -9.25 -3.59 -15.92
CA LEU A 52 -9.56 -2.71 -17.05
C LEU A 52 -8.62 -1.50 -17.12
N CYS A 53 -8.27 -0.91 -15.97
CA CYS A 53 -7.42 0.28 -15.92
C CYS A 53 -5.93 -0.03 -16.05
N TYR A 54 -5.44 -1.12 -15.42
CA TYR A 54 -4.01 -1.41 -15.30
C TYR A 54 -3.56 -2.67 -16.05
N GLY A 55 -4.51 -3.51 -16.45
CA GLY A 55 -4.20 -4.77 -17.11
C GLY A 55 -3.55 -5.81 -16.18
N PHE A 56 -2.86 -6.76 -16.80
CA PHE A 56 -2.15 -7.83 -16.08
C PHE A 56 -0.66 -7.50 -16.00
N GLY A 57 -0.09 -7.71 -14.81
CA GLY A 57 1.35 -7.72 -14.61
C GLY A 57 1.99 -9.04 -15.07
N PRO A 58 3.33 -9.14 -14.99
CA PRO A 58 4.04 -10.37 -15.33
C PRO A 58 3.62 -11.51 -14.39
N VAL A 59 3.41 -12.70 -14.99
CA VAL A 59 2.93 -13.89 -14.26
C VAL A 59 4.11 -14.80 -13.92
N GLY A 60 4.21 -15.21 -12.65
CA GLY A 60 5.26 -16.13 -12.22
C GLY A 60 5.56 -16.05 -10.73
N PHE A 61 6.64 -16.73 -10.32
CA PHE A 61 7.07 -16.84 -8.93
C PHE A 61 8.34 -16.04 -8.59
N GLY A 62 9.02 -15.47 -9.57
CA GLY A 62 10.29 -14.77 -9.40
C GLY A 62 10.23 -13.33 -9.85
N ARG A 63 11.36 -12.83 -10.35
CA ARG A 63 11.47 -11.53 -11.01
C ARG A 63 11.46 -11.72 -12.52
N HIS A 64 10.78 -10.85 -13.20
CA HIS A 64 10.74 -10.80 -14.65
C HIS A 64 11.62 -9.64 -15.11
N THR A 65 12.60 -9.94 -15.98
CA THR A 65 13.51 -8.93 -16.54
C THR A 65 13.01 -8.52 -17.91
N HIS A 66 12.69 -7.25 -18.05
CA HIS A 66 12.42 -6.62 -19.33
C HIS A 66 13.71 -6.00 -19.86
N SER A 67 14.07 -6.29 -21.10
CA SER A 67 15.20 -5.65 -21.76
C SER A 67 14.73 -4.94 -23.02
N GLY A 68 15.26 -3.73 -23.27
CA GLY A 68 14.89 -2.94 -24.44
C GLY A 68 15.92 -1.88 -24.75
N GLN A 69 15.91 -1.40 -26.00
CA GLN A 69 16.68 -0.25 -26.40
C GLN A 69 15.85 1.01 -26.21
N VAL A 70 16.32 1.94 -25.40
CA VAL A 70 15.66 3.20 -25.10
C VAL A 70 16.61 4.36 -25.28
N LEU A 71 16.07 5.51 -25.63
CA LEU A 71 16.80 6.74 -25.71
C LEU A 71 17.04 7.27 -24.30
N LEU A 72 18.28 7.37 -23.89
CA LEU A 72 18.66 7.95 -22.60
C LEU A 72 18.94 9.45 -22.71
N LYS A 73 19.12 10.11 -21.55
CA LYS A 73 19.50 11.53 -21.46
C LYS A 73 20.78 11.89 -22.23
N SER A 74 21.58 10.90 -22.62
CA SER A 74 22.74 11.06 -23.48
C SER A 74 22.41 11.17 -24.97
N LEU A 75 21.12 11.11 -25.34
CA LEU A 75 20.61 11.01 -26.72
C LEU A 75 21.24 9.83 -27.49
N SER A 76 21.60 8.77 -26.78
CA SER A 76 22.02 7.51 -27.37
C SER A 76 21.05 6.40 -27.01
N LEU A 77 20.74 5.55 -27.98
CA LEU A 77 20.00 4.31 -27.74
C LEU A 77 20.91 3.35 -26.97
N GLN A 78 20.46 2.94 -25.80
CA GLN A 78 21.17 1.99 -24.96
C GLN A 78 20.28 0.84 -24.58
N GLN A 79 20.86 -0.34 -24.46
CA GLN A 79 20.19 -1.50 -23.89
C GLN A 79 20.01 -1.28 -22.39
N VAL A 80 18.78 -1.27 -21.93
CA VAL A 80 18.41 -1.12 -20.52
C VAL A 80 17.65 -2.35 -20.07
N GLU A 81 17.91 -2.77 -18.86
CA GLU A 81 17.20 -3.87 -18.22
C GLU A 81 16.41 -3.33 -17.01
N TRP A 82 15.19 -3.77 -16.91
CA TRP A 82 14.30 -3.45 -15.80
C TRP A 82 13.73 -4.73 -15.21
N GLU A 83 13.90 -4.90 -13.90
CA GLU A 83 13.36 -6.04 -13.17
C GLU A 83 12.11 -5.67 -12.39
N GLU A 84 11.03 -6.41 -12.58
CA GLU A 84 9.84 -6.28 -11.76
C GLU A 84 9.43 -7.64 -11.16
N PRO A 85 8.82 -7.64 -9.95
CA PRO A 85 8.35 -8.86 -9.34
C PRO A 85 7.15 -9.42 -10.14
N ALA A 86 7.22 -10.71 -10.46
CA ALA A 86 6.09 -11.42 -11.05
C ALA A 86 5.08 -11.84 -9.97
N SER A 87 3.82 -11.96 -10.34
CA SER A 87 2.75 -12.38 -9.44
C SER A 87 2.03 -13.60 -10.00
N PHE A 88 1.87 -14.65 -9.19
CA PHE A 88 1.09 -15.81 -9.58
C PHE A 88 -0.44 -15.60 -9.45
N TRP A 89 -0.86 -14.52 -8.84
CA TRP A 89 -2.28 -14.23 -8.59
C TRP A 89 -3.07 -13.87 -9.84
N LEU A 90 -2.42 -13.65 -10.99
CA LEU A 90 -3.04 -13.24 -12.26
C LEU A 90 -3.79 -11.90 -12.12
N GLY A 91 -3.05 -10.84 -11.87
CA GLY A 91 -3.63 -9.52 -11.66
C GLY A 91 -2.67 -8.37 -11.92
N PRO A 92 -3.01 -7.14 -11.47
CA PRO A 92 -2.18 -5.95 -11.64
C PRO A 92 -0.83 -6.07 -10.94
N ARG A 93 0.11 -5.18 -11.30
CA ARG A 93 1.42 -5.07 -10.66
C ARG A 93 1.31 -4.51 -9.24
N ALA A 94 2.32 -4.77 -8.41
CA ALA A 94 2.36 -4.26 -7.03
C ALA A 94 2.25 -2.73 -6.95
N ALA A 95 2.89 -1.99 -7.87
CA ALA A 95 2.78 -0.53 -7.95
C ALA A 95 1.35 -0.07 -8.23
N ASP A 96 0.65 -0.74 -9.16
CA ASP A 96 -0.74 -0.45 -9.51
C ASP A 96 -1.68 -0.73 -8.32
N LEU A 97 -1.42 -1.82 -7.58
CA LEU A 97 -2.18 -2.16 -6.37
C LEU A 97 -1.99 -1.11 -5.27
N ILE A 98 -0.77 -0.57 -5.09
CA ILE A 98 -0.52 0.54 -4.15
C ILE A 98 -1.32 1.77 -4.58
N HIS A 99 -1.30 2.10 -5.85
CA HIS A 99 -2.06 3.22 -6.41
C HIS A 99 -3.57 3.06 -6.20
N LEU A 100 -4.09 1.83 -6.25
CA LEU A 100 -5.49 1.49 -6.00
C LEU A 100 -5.90 1.43 -4.52
N GLY A 101 -4.97 1.55 -3.58
CA GLY A 101 -5.29 1.55 -2.15
C GLY A 101 -4.87 0.32 -1.37
N ALA A 102 -3.90 -0.46 -1.86
CA ALA A 102 -3.26 -1.51 -1.08
C ALA A 102 -2.68 -0.97 0.24
N LYS A 103 -2.63 -1.81 1.27
CA LYS A 103 -1.90 -1.52 2.50
C LYS A 103 -0.41 -1.39 2.15
N PHE A 104 0.14 -0.22 2.37
CA PHE A 104 1.55 0.08 2.18
C PHE A 104 1.95 1.17 3.17
N ALA A 105 2.72 0.82 4.20
CA ALA A 105 2.98 1.72 5.32
C ALA A 105 3.63 3.05 4.93
N PRO A 106 4.51 3.14 3.90
CA PRO A 106 5.05 4.41 3.44
C PRO A 106 4.01 5.42 2.95
N CYS A 107 2.84 4.97 2.49
CA CYS A 107 1.72 5.84 2.14
C CYS A 107 0.85 6.23 3.35
N MET A 108 0.89 5.42 4.42
CA MET A 108 0.04 5.58 5.60
C MET A 108 0.67 6.44 6.69
N ARG A 109 2.01 6.49 6.76
CA ARG A 109 2.77 7.30 7.72
C ARG A 109 4.12 7.70 7.15
N ARG A 110 4.75 8.71 7.76
CA ARG A 110 6.12 9.10 7.41
C ARG A 110 7.10 7.98 7.75
N ASP A 111 7.81 7.49 6.74
CA ASP A 111 8.88 6.52 6.88
C ASP A 111 10.24 7.22 6.97
N ALA A 112 11.05 6.88 8.00
CA ALA A 112 12.33 7.55 8.23
C ALA A 112 13.41 7.16 7.21
N ARG A 113 13.35 5.94 6.63
CA ARG A 113 14.33 5.48 5.63
C ARG A 113 14.06 6.16 4.30
N ILE A 114 12.81 6.16 3.83
CA ILE A 114 12.41 6.84 2.61
C ILE A 114 12.66 8.34 2.72
N ALA A 115 12.31 8.97 3.85
CA ALA A 115 12.56 10.38 4.07
C ALA A 115 14.07 10.72 4.02
N ARG A 116 14.94 9.85 4.57
CA ARG A 116 16.39 10.02 4.47
C ARG A 116 16.89 9.86 3.04
N ALA A 117 16.39 8.89 2.28
CA ALA A 117 16.73 8.67 0.88
C ALA A 117 16.35 9.88 0.00
N ILE A 118 15.12 10.40 0.17
CA ILE A 118 14.65 11.61 -0.52
C ILE A 118 15.53 12.82 -0.15
N ALA A 119 15.84 12.99 1.13
CA ALA A 119 16.71 14.08 1.57
C ALA A 119 18.16 13.95 1.04
N ALA A 120 18.67 12.73 0.93
CA ALA A 120 19.98 12.48 0.32
C ALA A 120 19.98 12.79 -1.19
N SER A 121 18.92 12.40 -1.91
CA SER A 121 18.75 12.74 -3.32
C SER A 121 18.67 14.25 -3.53
N ALA A 122 17.88 14.96 -2.73
CA ALA A 122 17.78 16.42 -2.77
C ALA A 122 19.13 17.12 -2.47
N ARG A 123 19.96 16.56 -1.57
CA ARG A 123 21.31 17.09 -1.33
C ARG A 123 22.23 16.91 -2.54
N ARG A 124 22.20 15.74 -3.20
CA ARG A 124 22.98 15.52 -4.44
C ARG A 124 22.54 16.47 -5.56
N GLU A 125 21.24 16.72 -5.64
CA GLU A 125 20.65 17.59 -6.66
C GLU A 125 21.13 19.06 -6.55
N ARG A 126 21.50 19.55 -5.35
CA ARG A 126 22.09 20.89 -5.16
C ARG A 126 23.38 21.09 -5.93
N ASP A 127 24.14 20.05 -6.14
CA ASP A 127 25.43 20.10 -6.84
C ASP A 127 25.27 19.90 -8.35
N THR A 128 24.05 19.76 -8.85
CA THR A 128 23.76 19.69 -10.28
C THR A 128 23.60 21.07 -10.89
N ALA A 129 23.80 21.14 -12.19
CA ALA A 129 23.53 22.32 -12.99
C ALA A 129 23.08 21.92 -14.41
N CYS A 130 22.67 22.91 -15.20
CA CYS A 130 22.25 22.66 -16.55
C CYS A 130 23.41 22.31 -17.45
N CYS A 131 23.41 21.12 -18.03
CA CYS A 131 24.33 20.66 -19.05
C CYS A 131 23.73 20.92 -20.43
N ILE A 132 24.27 21.91 -21.14
CA ILE A 132 23.81 22.32 -22.47
C ILE A 132 24.72 21.66 -23.51
N ARG A 133 24.11 21.02 -24.50
CA ARG A 133 24.84 20.41 -25.61
C ARG A 133 25.19 21.48 -26.65
N ASN A 134 26.42 21.49 -27.10
CA ASN A 134 26.92 22.49 -28.07
C ASN A 134 26.46 22.20 -29.52
N ASP A 135 25.77 21.06 -29.73
CA ASP A 135 25.19 20.66 -31.01
C ASP A 135 23.72 21.09 -31.14
N ASP A 136 23.22 21.95 -30.24
CA ASP A 136 21.85 22.41 -30.15
C ASP A 136 20.78 21.29 -29.99
N SER A 137 21.21 20.08 -29.65
CA SER A 137 20.29 18.92 -29.48
C SER A 137 19.54 18.94 -28.16
N GLY A 138 19.80 19.90 -27.26
CA GLY A 138 19.08 20.10 -26.02
C GLY A 138 19.93 20.24 -24.78
N CYS A 139 19.29 20.19 -23.62
CA CYS A 139 19.96 20.29 -22.32
C CYS A 139 19.35 19.35 -21.30
N VAL A 140 20.13 19.01 -20.27
CA VAL A 140 19.69 18.13 -19.18
C VAL A 140 20.32 18.56 -17.85
N GLN A 141 19.58 18.47 -16.77
CA GLN A 141 20.10 18.69 -15.43
C GLN A 141 21.01 17.51 -15.03
N SER A 142 22.28 17.78 -14.75
CA SER A 142 23.25 16.74 -14.43
C SER A 142 24.38 17.23 -13.51
N SER A 143 25.15 16.29 -12.98
CA SER A 143 26.39 16.61 -12.29
C SER A 143 27.46 17.08 -13.27
N LYS A 144 28.50 17.80 -12.78
CA LYS A 144 29.64 18.21 -13.60
C LYS A 144 30.36 17.02 -14.19
N ALA A 145 30.49 15.93 -13.45
CA ALA A 145 31.15 14.71 -13.90
C ALA A 145 30.43 14.07 -15.08
N ASP A 146 29.08 13.95 -15.01
CA ASP A 146 28.28 13.37 -16.08
C ASP A 146 28.23 14.25 -17.34
N CYS A 147 28.31 15.57 -17.17
CA CYS A 147 28.31 16.53 -18.27
C CYS A 147 29.66 16.56 -18.98
N SER A 148 30.79 16.50 -18.22
CA SER A 148 32.15 16.67 -18.75
C SER A 148 32.81 15.39 -19.29
N VAL A 149 32.30 14.21 -18.89
CA VAL A 149 32.87 12.91 -19.30
C VAL A 149 32.74 12.63 -20.80
N ARG A 150 31.91 13.37 -21.53
CA ARG A 150 31.69 13.18 -22.97
C ARG A 150 32.15 14.33 -23.85
N ASN A 151 33.27 14.97 -23.49
CA ASN A 151 34.02 15.90 -24.35
C ASN A 151 33.36 17.25 -24.66
N THR A 152 34.25 18.19 -25.01
CA THR A 152 34.08 19.36 -25.89
C THR A 152 32.71 19.69 -26.51
N ILE A 153 31.74 18.78 -26.42
CA ILE A 153 30.37 18.86 -27.00
C ILE A 153 29.32 19.44 -26.05
N SER A 154 29.64 19.63 -24.77
CA SER A 154 28.68 20.08 -23.77
C SER A 154 29.25 21.18 -22.88
N THR A 155 28.41 22.14 -22.52
CA THR A 155 28.72 23.21 -21.57
C THR A 155 27.92 23.03 -20.31
N TRP A 156 28.63 22.86 -19.17
CA TRP A 156 27.99 22.81 -17.87
C TRP A 156 27.92 24.19 -17.24
N LYS A 157 26.72 24.73 -17.16
CA LYS A 157 26.47 26.11 -16.75
C LYS A 157 26.05 26.14 -15.28
N LYS A 158 26.96 26.58 -14.43
CA LYS A 158 26.72 26.88 -13.01
C LYS A 158 27.24 28.27 -12.73
N TRP A 159 26.42 29.09 -12.07
CA TRP A 159 26.86 30.41 -11.65
C TRP A 159 27.82 30.29 -10.46
N SER A 160 28.96 30.90 -10.57
CA SER A 160 29.96 31.04 -9.50
C SER A 160 29.78 32.37 -8.77
N SER A 161 30.49 32.56 -7.66
CA SER A 161 30.45 33.83 -6.91
C SER A 161 30.85 35.05 -7.70
N GLY A 162 31.50 34.89 -8.87
CA GLY A 162 31.87 35.97 -9.79
C GLY A 162 30.89 36.17 -10.94
N ASP A 163 30.08 35.15 -11.24
CA ASP A 163 29.11 35.15 -12.34
C ASP A 163 27.72 35.09 -11.75
N ALA A 164 27.22 36.21 -11.29
CA ALA A 164 25.85 36.25 -10.73
C ALA A 164 24.83 35.95 -11.81
N GLY A 165 23.92 35.01 -11.55
CA GLY A 165 22.74 34.77 -12.36
C GLY A 165 21.73 35.90 -12.24
N PRO A 166 20.54 35.78 -12.89
CA PRO A 166 19.49 36.76 -12.82
C PRO A 166 19.13 37.15 -11.38
N GLY A 167 19.06 38.47 -11.08
CA GLY A 167 18.81 38.97 -9.73
C GLY A 167 19.99 38.90 -8.75
N GLY A 168 21.22 38.76 -9.24
CA GLY A 168 22.42 38.66 -8.40
C GLY A 168 22.63 37.27 -7.77
N ARG A 169 21.97 36.26 -8.27
CA ARG A 169 21.95 34.90 -7.73
C ARG A 169 23.24 34.14 -8.03
N ILE A 170 23.77 33.45 -7.02
CA ILE A 170 25.02 32.69 -7.09
C ILE A 170 24.82 31.16 -7.10
N SER A 171 23.60 30.68 -6.94
CA SER A 171 23.28 29.26 -7.01
C SER A 171 23.26 28.73 -8.45
N GLY A 172 23.37 27.41 -8.61
CA GLY A 172 23.43 26.74 -9.92
C GLY A 172 22.23 27.03 -10.82
N SER A 173 22.44 26.96 -12.12
CA SER A 173 21.37 27.11 -13.12
C SER A 173 20.55 25.82 -13.23
N VAL A 174 19.23 25.96 -13.43
CA VAL A 174 18.32 24.85 -13.65
C VAL A 174 17.79 24.92 -15.07
N CYS A 175 17.88 23.80 -15.80
CA CYS A 175 17.40 23.71 -17.17
C CYS A 175 15.89 24.03 -17.23
N GLY A 176 15.50 24.93 -18.16
CA GLY A 176 14.10 25.31 -18.36
C GLY A 176 13.45 26.13 -17.23
N LEU A 177 14.21 26.46 -16.18
CA LEU A 177 13.73 27.27 -15.06
C LEU A 177 14.60 28.49 -14.82
N ASP A 178 14.29 29.59 -15.50
CA ASP A 178 14.83 30.89 -15.16
C ASP A 178 13.76 31.67 -14.37
N PRO A 179 14.07 32.13 -13.13
CA PRO A 179 13.14 32.92 -12.33
C PRO A 179 12.58 34.16 -13.05
N LYS A 180 13.37 34.68 -13.98
CA LYS A 180 13.04 35.85 -14.76
C LYS A 180 11.85 35.64 -15.71
N PHE A 181 11.63 34.41 -16.13
CA PHE A 181 10.63 34.02 -17.12
C PHE A 181 9.48 33.17 -16.58
N CYS A 182 9.52 32.82 -15.31
CA CYS A 182 8.39 32.18 -14.67
C CYS A 182 7.28 33.22 -14.46
N GLU A 183 6.10 32.98 -14.99
CA GLU A 183 4.94 33.89 -14.81
C GLU A 183 4.60 34.05 -13.32
N ALA A 184 4.39 35.32 -12.91
CA ALA A 184 4.09 35.69 -11.52
C ALA A 184 2.70 35.17 -11.08
N PRO A 185 2.50 34.95 -9.77
CA PRO A 185 3.43 35.06 -8.65
C PRO A 185 3.81 33.67 -8.11
N ARG A 186 4.86 33.11 -8.61
CA ARG A 186 5.28 31.77 -8.23
C ARG A 186 6.41 31.73 -7.22
N SER A 187 6.91 32.90 -6.87
CA SER A 187 7.75 33.15 -5.71
C SER A 187 6.97 33.96 -4.67
N ILE A 188 7.23 33.72 -3.39
CA ILE A 188 6.70 34.54 -2.29
C ILE A 188 7.36 35.91 -2.37
N ALA A 189 6.58 37.02 -2.20
CA ALA A 189 7.17 38.37 -2.11
C ALA A 189 8.26 38.37 -1.00
N PRO A 190 9.48 38.93 -1.29
CA PRO A 190 9.84 39.86 -2.32
C PRO A 190 10.23 39.27 -3.69
N HIS A 191 9.77 38.12 -4.10
CA HIS A 191 10.06 37.48 -5.39
C HIS A 191 11.53 37.04 -5.58
N GLU A 192 12.23 36.84 -4.47
CA GLU A 192 13.58 36.28 -4.47
C GLU A 192 13.50 34.76 -4.43
N TRP A 193 14.25 34.14 -5.31
CA TRP A 193 14.38 32.70 -5.31
C TRP A 193 15.54 32.30 -4.39
N PRO A 194 15.36 31.28 -3.56
CA PRO A 194 16.42 30.84 -2.65
C PRO A 194 17.63 30.35 -3.43
N ASP A 195 18.82 30.49 -2.86
CA ASP A 195 20.05 29.97 -3.45
C ASP A 195 20.05 28.44 -3.57
N ASP A 196 19.28 27.77 -2.70
CA ASP A 196 19.06 26.34 -2.76
C ASP A 196 18.09 25.98 -3.88
N ILE A 197 18.62 25.48 -5.00
CA ILE A 197 17.83 25.08 -6.18
C ILE A 197 16.76 24.04 -5.87
N THR A 198 16.91 23.24 -4.81
CA THR A 198 15.92 22.23 -4.40
C THR A 198 14.64 22.85 -3.81
N LYS A 199 14.68 24.15 -3.52
CA LYS A 199 13.53 24.90 -2.99
C LYS A 199 12.83 25.74 -4.06
N TRP A 200 13.29 25.68 -5.31
CA TRP A 200 12.68 26.41 -6.39
C TRP A 200 11.26 25.87 -6.70
N PRO A 201 10.28 26.74 -6.93
CA PRO A 201 8.94 26.31 -7.30
C PRO A 201 8.92 25.72 -8.71
N ILE A 202 7.86 24.97 -9.02
CA ILE A 202 7.58 24.52 -10.39
C ILE A 202 7.09 25.70 -11.20
N CYS A 203 7.75 25.99 -12.32
CA CYS A 203 7.25 26.94 -13.33
C CYS A 203 6.50 26.14 -14.40
N ARG A 204 5.18 26.18 -14.36
CA ARG A 204 4.37 25.54 -15.41
C ARG A 204 4.51 26.33 -16.70
N LYS A 205 4.77 25.62 -17.82
CA LYS A 205 4.55 26.21 -19.14
C LYS A 205 3.10 26.66 -19.20
N SER A 206 2.86 27.96 -19.49
CA SER A 206 1.51 28.42 -19.75
C SER A 206 1.02 27.71 -21.00
N SER A 207 0.02 26.85 -20.86
CA SER A 207 -0.76 26.31 -21.96
C SER A 207 -1.80 27.34 -22.45
N GLY A 208 -1.53 28.60 -22.22
CA GLY A 208 -2.39 29.72 -22.61
C GLY A 208 -2.15 30.14 -24.06
N ASP A 209 -3.22 30.11 -24.78
CA ASP A 209 -3.45 30.65 -26.10
C ASP A 209 -2.40 31.63 -26.66
N GLY A 210 -1.88 31.26 -27.81
CA GLY A 210 -0.76 31.88 -28.51
C GLY A 210 -0.98 33.31 -29.04
N SER A 211 -1.51 34.24 -28.27
CA SER A 211 -1.66 35.60 -28.76
C SER A 211 -0.96 36.72 -27.98
N ALA A 212 -0.55 36.45 -26.70
CA ALA A 212 0.08 37.52 -25.90
C ALA A 212 1.60 37.32 -25.70
N ALA A 213 2.16 36.16 -25.96
CA ALA A 213 3.58 35.84 -25.73
C ALA A 213 4.49 36.19 -26.90
N ALA A 214 3.97 36.36 -28.11
CA ALA A 214 4.77 36.60 -29.31
C ALA A 214 5.54 37.94 -29.30
N GLY A 215 5.07 38.92 -28.55
CA GLY A 215 5.71 40.26 -28.48
C GLY A 215 6.90 40.35 -27.48
N ARG A 216 7.03 39.41 -26.56
CA ARG A 216 8.12 39.37 -25.54
C ARG A 216 9.13 38.24 -25.72
N ALA A 217 8.94 37.42 -26.75
CA ALA A 217 9.75 36.22 -26.99
C ALA A 217 11.21 36.51 -27.36
N GLY A 218 11.55 37.72 -27.76
CA GLY A 218 12.91 38.08 -28.23
C GLY A 218 13.98 38.04 -27.13
N HIS A 219 13.64 38.14 -25.84
CA HIS A 219 14.61 38.11 -24.73
C HIS A 219 14.41 36.94 -23.76
N ALA A 220 13.35 36.18 -23.95
CA ALA A 220 13.06 34.97 -23.15
C ALA A 220 13.96 33.80 -23.51
N ALA A 221 14.64 33.86 -24.65
CA ALA A 221 15.28 32.76 -25.30
C ALA A 221 16.69 32.40 -24.75
N GLU A 222 17.37 33.29 -24.02
CA GLU A 222 18.77 33.01 -23.64
C GLU A 222 18.95 31.88 -22.63
N HIS A 223 18.01 31.68 -21.70
CA HIS A 223 18.06 30.61 -20.72
C HIS A 223 17.17 29.41 -21.05
N MET A 224 16.24 29.56 -21.96
CA MET A 224 15.40 28.52 -22.53
C MET A 224 15.81 28.15 -23.96
N ALA A 225 17.06 28.52 -24.36
CA ALA A 225 17.59 28.27 -25.70
C ALA A 225 17.86 26.78 -26.00
N CYS A 226 17.61 25.90 -25.03
CA CYS A 226 17.77 24.48 -25.20
C CYS A 226 16.46 23.74 -24.88
N GLU A 227 16.15 22.74 -25.68
CA GLU A 227 15.09 21.78 -25.36
C GLU A 227 15.52 20.92 -24.18
N VAL A 228 14.69 20.86 -23.13
CA VAL A 228 14.98 20.05 -21.96
C VAL A 228 14.70 18.58 -22.30
N ILE A 229 15.74 17.78 -22.41
CA ILE A 229 15.66 16.36 -22.80
C ILE A 229 15.19 15.50 -21.65
N GLY A 230 15.62 15.83 -20.42
CA GLY A 230 15.37 15.02 -19.24
C GLY A 230 14.54 15.73 -18.18
N HIS A 231 13.47 15.09 -17.75
CA HIS A 231 12.59 15.55 -16.68
C HIS A 231 12.53 14.53 -15.55
N PRO A 232 12.01 14.89 -14.36
CA PRO A 232 11.82 13.95 -13.26
C PRO A 232 10.90 12.80 -13.65
N CYS A 233 11.36 11.59 -13.41
CA CYS A 233 10.60 10.36 -13.53
C CYS A 233 10.55 9.68 -12.16
N CYS A 234 9.35 9.43 -11.67
CA CYS A 234 9.10 8.72 -10.43
C CYS A 234 9.03 7.23 -10.71
N ILE A 235 9.99 6.47 -10.16
CA ILE A 235 10.12 5.03 -10.41
C ILE A 235 9.99 4.19 -9.14
N GLY A 236 9.54 2.97 -9.30
CA GLY A 236 9.41 2.00 -8.21
C GLY A 236 8.36 2.36 -7.16
N VAL A 237 8.26 1.55 -6.14
CA VAL A 237 7.22 1.69 -5.08
C VAL A 237 7.65 2.59 -3.92
N HIS A 238 8.90 3.02 -3.86
CA HIS A 238 9.45 3.85 -2.77
C HIS A 238 9.54 5.34 -3.10
N GLY A 239 8.95 5.77 -4.22
CA GLY A 239 8.99 7.17 -4.63
C GLY A 239 10.40 7.64 -5.00
N GLN A 240 11.18 6.79 -5.66
CA GLN A 240 12.48 7.15 -6.21
C GLN A 240 12.29 8.09 -7.41
N CYS A 241 13.17 9.07 -7.54
CA CYS A 241 13.14 10.02 -8.64
C CYS A 241 14.47 10.02 -9.38
N VAL A 242 14.38 9.98 -10.71
CA VAL A 242 15.53 10.07 -11.62
C VAL A 242 15.19 11.05 -12.74
N ILE A 243 16.15 11.90 -13.10
CA ILE A 243 15.98 12.77 -14.28
C ILE A 243 16.35 11.95 -15.52
N THR A 244 15.38 11.72 -16.40
CA THR A 244 15.53 10.89 -17.59
C THR A 244 14.58 11.32 -18.72
N THR A 245 14.68 10.66 -19.87
CA THR A 245 13.78 10.88 -21.02
C THR A 245 12.41 10.25 -20.77
N ARG A 246 11.40 10.69 -21.51
CA ARG A 246 10.06 10.10 -21.47
C ARG A 246 10.11 8.61 -21.87
N GLU A 247 10.84 8.26 -22.93
CA GLU A 247 10.93 6.88 -23.39
C GLU A 247 11.49 5.92 -22.33
N HIS A 248 12.54 6.34 -21.61
CA HIS A 248 13.09 5.55 -20.52
C HIS A 248 12.11 5.45 -19.34
N CYS A 249 11.44 6.56 -19.00
CA CYS A 249 10.43 6.58 -17.94
C CYS A 249 9.25 5.63 -18.25
N ASP A 250 8.76 5.63 -19.48
CA ASP A 250 7.70 4.74 -19.94
C ASP A 250 8.15 3.27 -19.95
N PHE A 251 9.41 3.02 -20.32
CA PHE A 251 9.98 1.68 -20.31
C PHE A 251 10.03 1.09 -18.90
N VAL A 252 10.47 1.85 -17.91
CA VAL A 252 10.50 1.44 -16.49
C VAL A 252 9.14 1.57 -15.80
N LYS A 253 8.09 1.95 -16.57
CA LYS A 253 6.72 2.14 -16.04
C LYS A 253 6.66 3.17 -14.90
N GLY A 254 7.47 4.22 -15.00
CA GLY A 254 7.48 5.35 -14.07
C GLY A 254 6.44 6.41 -14.41
N HIS A 255 6.29 7.39 -13.51
CA HIS A 255 5.46 8.57 -13.74
C HIS A 255 6.35 9.75 -14.15
N PHE A 256 6.13 10.28 -15.36
CA PHE A 256 6.93 11.33 -15.95
C PHE A 256 6.34 12.71 -15.69
N HIS A 257 7.16 13.65 -15.17
CA HIS A 257 6.78 15.01 -14.84
C HIS A 257 7.37 16.01 -15.84
N GLU A 258 6.66 16.28 -16.90
CA GLU A 258 7.12 17.20 -17.93
C GLU A 258 7.19 18.66 -17.45
N GLU A 259 6.33 19.02 -16.49
CA GLU A 259 6.25 20.37 -15.93
C GLU A 259 7.39 20.71 -14.97
N ALA A 260 8.13 19.71 -14.47
CA ALA A 260 9.20 19.88 -13.50
C ALA A 260 10.58 19.66 -14.14
N SER A 261 11.61 20.27 -13.57
CA SER A 261 13.00 20.12 -14.00
C SER A 261 13.86 19.43 -12.94
N LEU A 262 13.44 19.38 -11.69
CA LEU A 262 14.16 18.82 -10.56
C LEU A 262 13.30 17.79 -9.83
N CYS A 263 13.92 16.73 -9.35
CA CYS A 263 13.29 15.73 -8.50
C CYS A 263 12.76 16.31 -7.18
N SER A 264 13.41 17.34 -6.63
CA SER A 264 12.94 18.05 -5.44
C SER A 264 11.64 18.82 -5.63
N GLN A 265 11.25 19.11 -6.88
CA GLN A 265 10.01 19.81 -7.21
C GLN A 265 8.79 18.91 -7.21
N VAL A 266 8.97 17.60 -7.36
CA VAL A 266 7.90 16.59 -7.43
C VAL A 266 7.78 15.81 -6.12
N SER A 267 6.69 15.11 -5.95
CA SER A 267 6.45 14.24 -4.78
C SER A 267 6.17 12.82 -5.26
N CYS A 268 7.22 12.13 -5.69
CA CYS A 268 7.11 10.78 -6.24
C CYS A 268 6.38 9.78 -5.33
N LEU A 269 6.46 9.96 -4.00
CA LEU A 269 5.71 9.09 -3.09
C LEU A 269 4.20 9.34 -3.16
N ASP A 270 3.79 10.58 -3.44
CA ASP A 270 2.38 10.92 -3.64
C ASP A 270 1.83 10.28 -4.93
N ASP A 271 2.63 10.32 -6.00
CA ASP A 271 2.30 9.68 -7.28
C ASP A 271 2.17 8.16 -7.14
N VAL A 272 3.10 7.52 -6.43
CA VAL A 272 3.06 6.06 -6.16
C VAL A 272 1.85 5.71 -5.30
N CYS A 273 1.55 6.49 -4.28
CA CYS A 273 0.44 6.22 -3.38
C CYS A 273 -0.93 6.42 -4.04
N GLY A 274 -1.08 7.43 -4.89
CA GLY A 274 -2.33 7.67 -5.59
C GLY A 274 -3.54 7.88 -4.67
N MET A 275 -4.73 7.58 -5.16
CA MET A 275 -6.03 7.79 -4.51
C MET A 275 -6.28 9.27 -4.21
N LEU A 276 -6.08 9.69 -2.97
CA LEU A 276 -6.20 11.08 -2.55
C LEU A 276 -4.80 11.66 -2.30
N PRO A 277 -4.51 12.89 -2.75
CA PRO A 277 -3.24 13.53 -2.47
C PRO A 277 -3.05 13.69 -0.96
N PHE A 278 -1.81 13.69 -0.50
CA PHE A 278 -1.52 13.89 0.91
C PHE A 278 -2.01 15.28 1.38
N MET A 279 -2.65 15.34 2.55
CA MET A 279 -3.12 16.61 3.14
C MET A 279 -1.97 17.63 3.32
N ARG A 280 -0.77 17.14 3.55
CA ARG A 280 0.45 17.94 3.60
C ARG A 280 1.46 17.37 2.63
N ARG A 281 1.92 18.17 1.69
CA ARG A 281 2.98 17.79 0.75
C ARG A 281 4.15 17.11 1.49
N ARG A 282 4.54 15.92 1.06
CA ARG A 282 5.61 15.08 1.64
C ARG A 282 5.32 14.50 3.05
N ARG A 283 4.07 14.49 3.50
CA ARG A 283 3.66 13.81 4.74
C ARG A 283 2.57 12.80 4.42
N PRO A 284 2.93 11.52 4.27
CA PRO A 284 1.95 10.45 4.10
C PRO A 284 0.99 10.40 5.30
N ASP A 285 -0.32 10.31 5.00
CA ASP A 285 -1.39 10.34 6.00
C ASP A 285 -2.60 9.48 5.62
N GLN A 286 -2.40 8.52 4.69
CA GLN A 286 -3.47 7.69 4.14
C GLN A 286 -3.73 6.45 5.02
N LEU A 287 -4.05 6.63 6.32
CA LEU A 287 -4.36 5.54 7.25
C LEU A 287 -5.57 4.71 6.79
N TYR A 288 -6.48 5.30 6.02
CA TYR A 288 -7.65 4.62 5.46
C TYR A 288 -7.30 3.39 4.59
N ARG A 289 -6.03 3.23 4.17
CA ARG A 289 -5.54 2.05 3.45
C ARG A 289 -5.67 0.75 4.23
N ALA A 290 -5.69 0.81 5.56
CA ALA A 290 -6.01 -0.35 6.38
C ALA A 290 -7.42 -0.90 6.11
N TRP A 291 -8.32 -0.04 5.62
CA TRP A 291 -9.69 -0.38 5.24
C TRP A 291 -9.81 -0.67 3.73
N THR A 292 -9.30 0.21 2.85
CA THR A 292 -9.48 0.08 1.39
C THR A 292 -8.82 -1.17 0.84
N SER A 293 -7.71 -1.60 1.41
CA SER A 293 -7.01 -2.83 1.01
C SER A 293 -7.85 -4.10 1.16
N LEU A 294 -8.89 -4.12 1.99
CA LEU A 294 -9.81 -5.25 2.14
C LEU A 294 -10.65 -5.51 0.88
N PHE A 295 -10.81 -4.51 0.04
CA PHE A 295 -11.62 -4.58 -1.18
C PHE A 295 -10.78 -4.76 -2.45
N VAL A 296 -9.48 -4.48 -2.39
CA VAL A 296 -8.54 -4.68 -3.50
C VAL A 296 -8.05 -6.12 -3.49
N HIS A 297 -7.82 -6.71 -4.66
CA HIS A 297 -7.31 -8.08 -4.79
C HIS A 297 -6.09 -8.14 -5.70
N ALA A 298 -5.15 -9.02 -5.36
CA ALA A 298 -3.91 -9.19 -6.12
C ALA A 298 -4.12 -9.81 -7.51
N GLY A 299 -5.29 -10.42 -7.76
CA GLY A 299 -5.64 -11.00 -9.04
C GLY A 299 -6.80 -11.98 -8.96
N LEU A 300 -7.09 -12.62 -10.09
CA LEU A 300 -8.24 -13.51 -10.27
C LEU A 300 -8.24 -14.70 -9.29
N LEU A 301 -7.09 -15.37 -9.12
CA LEU A 301 -6.99 -16.53 -8.21
C LEU A 301 -7.24 -16.10 -6.76
N HIS A 302 -6.73 -14.94 -6.36
CA HIS A 302 -6.96 -14.40 -5.03
C HIS A 302 -8.44 -14.10 -4.78
N LEU A 303 -9.13 -13.48 -5.74
CA LEU A 303 -10.57 -13.22 -5.64
C LEU A 303 -11.38 -14.51 -5.55
N ILE A 304 -11.07 -15.52 -6.38
CA ILE A 304 -11.79 -16.82 -6.36
C ILE A 304 -11.70 -17.47 -4.96
N ILE A 305 -10.50 -17.49 -4.36
CA ILE A 305 -10.32 -18.03 -3.01
C ILE A 305 -11.10 -17.22 -1.98
N THR A 306 -11.05 -15.89 -2.07
CA THR A 306 -11.81 -14.97 -1.22
C THR A 306 -13.31 -15.25 -1.29
N LEU A 307 -13.86 -15.31 -2.50
CA LEU A 307 -15.29 -15.59 -2.70
C LEU A 307 -15.66 -16.97 -2.19
N ALA A 308 -14.85 -17.98 -2.42
CA ALA A 308 -15.10 -19.33 -1.90
C ALA A 308 -15.20 -19.33 -0.36
N ILE A 309 -14.28 -18.69 0.34
CA ILE A 309 -14.31 -18.59 1.82
C ILE A 309 -15.55 -17.84 2.29
N GLN A 310 -15.91 -16.73 1.64
CA GLN A 310 -17.09 -15.94 1.98
C GLN A 310 -18.39 -16.72 1.78
N TRP A 311 -18.51 -17.42 0.68
CA TRP A 311 -19.72 -18.20 0.39
C TRP A 311 -19.85 -19.49 1.20
N LEU A 312 -18.71 -20.11 1.58
CA LEU A 312 -18.71 -21.34 2.38
C LEU A 312 -18.87 -21.09 3.88
N PHE A 313 -18.28 -20.01 4.42
CA PHE A 313 -18.24 -19.77 5.86
C PHE A 313 -19.02 -18.52 6.27
N MET A 314 -18.75 -17.37 5.63
CA MET A 314 -19.32 -16.10 6.06
C MET A 314 -20.84 -16.06 5.87
N ARG A 315 -21.32 -16.58 4.74
CA ARG A 315 -22.77 -16.63 4.44
C ARG A 315 -23.57 -17.34 5.52
N ASP A 316 -23.08 -18.47 5.99
CA ASP A 316 -23.81 -19.27 6.99
C ASP A 316 -23.70 -18.67 8.39
N LEU A 317 -22.55 -18.04 8.72
CA LEU A 317 -22.40 -17.23 9.94
C LEU A 317 -23.35 -16.03 9.93
N GLU A 318 -23.47 -15.34 8.80
CA GLU A 318 -24.36 -14.19 8.67
C GLU A 318 -25.83 -14.56 8.83
N LYS A 319 -26.25 -15.72 8.32
CA LYS A 319 -27.62 -16.22 8.54
C LYS A 319 -27.93 -16.43 10.03
N MET A 320 -26.95 -16.84 10.83
CA MET A 320 -27.14 -17.07 12.26
C MET A 320 -27.03 -15.78 13.09
N ALA A 321 -26.05 -14.94 12.80
CA ALA A 321 -25.71 -13.80 13.65
C ALA A 321 -26.25 -12.45 13.13
N GLY A 322 -26.58 -12.39 11.85
CA GLY A 322 -27.04 -11.18 11.16
C GLY A 322 -25.95 -10.37 10.49
N PRO A 323 -26.31 -9.56 9.48
CA PRO A 323 -25.36 -8.86 8.61
C PRO A 323 -24.47 -7.84 9.35
N VAL A 324 -25.03 -7.11 10.31
CA VAL A 324 -24.30 -6.06 11.04
C VAL A 324 -23.19 -6.66 11.89
N ARG A 325 -23.49 -7.74 12.66
CA ARG A 325 -22.51 -8.37 13.53
C ARG A 325 -21.36 -8.98 12.72
N ILE A 326 -21.68 -9.72 11.67
CA ILE A 326 -20.67 -10.34 10.80
C ILE A 326 -19.89 -9.27 10.05
N GLY A 327 -20.53 -8.18 9.60
CA GLY A 327 -19.87 -7.04 8.99
C GLY A 327 -18.85 -6.39 9.94
N VAL A 328 -19.20 -6.17 11.21
CA VAL A 328 -18.28 -5.61 12.21
C VAL A 328 -17.10 -6.56 12.50
N ILE A 329 -17.37 -7.87 12.65
CA ILE A 329 -16.29 -8.86 12.84
C ILE A 329 -15.35 -8.89 11.63
N TYR A 330 -15.90 -8.98 10.42
CA TYR A 330 -15.13 -9.04 9.19
C TYR A 330 -14.26 -7.80 8.98
N LEU A 331 -14.86 -6.62 9.01
CA LEU A 331 -14.16 -5.37 8.77
C LEU A 331 -13.18 -5.02 9.90
N GLY A 332 -13.60 -5.22 11.15
CA GLY A 332 -12.75 -4.97 12.31
C GLY A 332 -11.51 -5.87 12.36
N SER A 333 -11.69 -7.18 12.10
CA SER A 333 -10.59 -8.15 12.04
C SER A 333 -9.64 -7.85 10.88
N GLY A 334 -10.19 -7.48 9.73
CA GLY A 334 -9.39 -7.09 8.57
C GLY A 334 -8.55 -5.85 8.83
N VAL A 335 -9.14 -4.80 9.41
CA VAL A 335 -8.41 -3.57 9.76
C VAL A 335 -7.32 -3.84 10.81
N ALA A 336 -7.63 -4.60 11.87
CA ALA A 336 -6.64 -4.95 12.89
C ALA A 336 -5.49 -5.78 12.32
N GLY A 337 -5.78 -6.74 11.44
CA GLY A 337 -4.78 -7.53 10.70
C GLY A 337 -3.89 -6.64 9.83
N ASN A 338 -4.48 -5.76 9.01
CA ASN A 338 -3.74 -4.84 8.15
C ASN A 338 -2.89 -3.83 8.94
N MET A 339 -3.37 -3.38 10.11
CA MET A 339 -2.58 -2.52 11.00
C MET A 339 -1.35 -3.25 11.55
N ALA A 340 -1.50 -4.48 12.00
CA ALA A 340 -0.39 -5.31 12.45
C ALA A 340 0.61 -5.55 11.31
N SER A 341 0.13 -5.93 10.14
CA SER A 341 0.94 -6.08 8.93
C SER A 341 1.72 -4.81 8.58
N ALA A 342 1.08 -3.63 8.68
CA ALA A 342 1.74 -2.35 8.41
C ALA A 342 2.84 -2.00 9.44
N ILE A 343 2.80 -2.59 10.64
CA ILE A 343 3.85 -2.44 11.66
C ILE A 343 5.03 -3.36 11.36
N PHE A 344 4.77 -4.65 11.12
CA PHE A 344 5.79 -5.69 11.02
C PHE A 344 6.34 -5.87 9.60
N GLU A 345 5.54 -5.57 8.57
CA GLU A 345 5.90 -5.59 7.15
C GLU A 345 5.56 -4.27 6.44
N PRO A 346 6.27 -3.19 6.78
CA PRO A 346 5.91 -1.86 6.30
C PRO A 346 6.10 -1.67 4.79
N TYR A 347 7.06 -2.37 4.17
CA TYR A 347 7.43 -2.17 2.76
C TYR A 347 6.74 -3.12 1.80
N ARG A 348 5.89 -3.99 2.29
CA ARG A 348 5.14 -4.92 1.48
C ARG A 348 3.75 -4.36 1.17
N ALA A 349 3.41 -4.35 -0.12
CA ALA A 349 2.06 -4.03 -0.57
C ALA A 349 1.15 -5.24 -0.32
N GLU A 350 0.16 -5.08 0.56
CA GLU A 350 -0.81 -6.13 0.87
C GLU A 350 -2.21 -5.72 0.50
N VAL A 351 -2.96 -6.70 -0.02
CA VAL A 351 -4.34 -6.56 -0.47
C VAL A 351 -5.16 -7.77 -0.07
N GLY A 352 -6.46 -7.59 0.01
CA GLY A 352 -7.41 -8.64 0.29
C GLY A 352 -7.78 -8.77 1.77
N PRO A 353 -8.86 -9.51 2.04
CA PRO A 353 -9.44 -9.63 3.37
C PRO A 353 -8.88 -10.80 4.19
N ALA A 354 -7.58 -11.12 4.06
CA ALA A 354 -6.98 -12.28 4.73
C ALA A 354 -7.18 -12.25 6.26
N GLY A 355 -6.93 -11.10 6.91
CA GLY A 355 -7.19 -10.92 8.34
C GLY A 355 -8.68 -11.06 8.71
N ALA A 356 -9.58 -10.59 7.83
CA ALA A 356 -11.02 -10.76 8.02
C ALA A 356 -11.45 -12.23 7.95
N HIS A 357 -10.88 -13.01 7.05
CA HIS A 357 -11.15 -14.46 6.95
C HIS A 357 -10.69 -15.21 8.20
N PHE A 358 -9.53 -14.86 8.76
CA PHE A 358 -9.10 -15.42 10.03
C PHE A 358 -9.99 -14.97 11.20
N GLY A 359 -10.54 -13.75 11.14
CA GLY A 359 -11.58 -13.31 12.06
C GLY A 359 -12.86 -14.16 11.97
N LEU A 360 -13.27 -14.56 10.78
CA LEU A 360 -14.41 -15.49 10.60
C LEU A 360 -14.08 -16.91 11.11
N LEU A 361 -12.86 -17.40 10.95
CA LEU A 361 -12.43 -18.66 11.54
C LEU A 361 -12.46 -18.62 13.08
N ALA A 362 -12.05 -17.49 13.65
CA ALA A 362 -12.18 -17.25 15.09
C ALA A 362 -13.66 -17.21 15.52
N CYS A 363 -14.54 -16.59 14.72
CA CYS A 363 -15.98 -16.58 14.93
C CYS A 363 -16.54 -18.01 14.98
N LEU A 364 -16.16 -18.90 14.05
CA LEU A 364 -16.56 -20.31 14.06
C LEU A 364 -16.09 -21.04 15.33
N ILE A 365 -14.89 -20.74 15.81
CA ILE A 365 -14.38 -21.33 17.07
C ILE A 365 -15.20 -20.83 18.26
N VAL A 366 -15.53 -19.53 18.33
CA VAL A 366 -16.37 -18.94 19.39
C VAL A 366 -17.75 -19.56 19.38
N GLU A 367 -18.36 -19.79 18.20
CA GLU A 367 -19.64 -20.48 18.06
C GLU A 367 -19.57 -21.93 18.62
N VAL A 368 -18.53 -22.66 18.30
CA VAL A 368 -18.33 -24.02 18.86
C VAL A 368 -18.18 -23.98 20.38
N LEU A 369 -17.46 -23.01 20.93
CA LEU A 369 -17.29 -22.84 22.37
C LEU A 369 -18.59 -22.41 23.05
N GLY A 370 -19.38 -21.53 22.42
CA GLY A 370 -20.69 -21.06 22.89
C GLY A 370 -21.73 -22.17 22.89
N ALA A 371 -21.74 -22.99 21.84
CA ALA A 371 -22.65 -24.11 21.64
C ALA A 371 -22.11 -25.45 22.15
N TRP A 372 -21.10 -25.45 23.04
CA TRP A 372 -20.39 -26.65 23.48
C TRP A 372 -21.30 -27.78 23.96
N HIS A 373 -22.32 -27.43 24.73
CA HIS A 373 -23.24 -28.40 25.34
C HIS A 373 -24.35 -28.88 24.38
N THR A 374 -24.55 -28.18 23.28
CA THR A 374 -25.59 -28.52 22.28
C THR A 374 -25.03 -29.36 21.12
N LEU A 375 -23.73 -29.32 20.90
CA LEU A 375 -23.07 -30.07 19.83
C LEU A 375 -22.88 -31.55 20.18
N ARG A 376 -23.06 -32.43 19.20
CA ARG A 376 -22.87 -33.89 19.37
C ARG A 376 -21.40 -34.25 19.62
N HIS A 377 -20.46 -33.56 18.95
CA HIS A 377 -19.02 -33.88 19.04
C HIS A 377 -18.17 -32.57 19.08
N PRO A 378 -18.30 -31.73 20.11
CA PRO A 378 -17.68 -30.42 20.14
C PRO A 378 -16.14 -30.48 20.05
N ARG A 379 -15.50 -31.45 20.74
CA ARG A 379 -14.04 -31.64 20.70
C ARG A 379 -13.53 -31.91 19.27
N ARG A 380 -14.21 -32.78 18.51
CA ARG A 380 -13.81 -33.09 17.12
C ARG A 380 -13.96 -31.89 16.22
N THR A 381 -15.04 -31.13 16.37
CA THR A 381 -15.26 -29.91 15.59
C THR A 381 -14.20 -28.87 15.92
N LEU A 382 -13.92 -28.63 17.19
CA LEU A 382 -12.88 -27.69 17.62
C LEU A 382 -11.50 -28.11 17.10
N CYS A 383 -11.11 -29.39 17.23
CA CYS A 383 -9.81 -29.87 16.71
C CYS A 383 -9.71 -29.70 15.19
N LYS A 384 -10.78 -29.91 14.42
CA LYS A 384 -10.77 -29.65 12.97
C LYS A 384 -10.56 -28.17 12.65
N LEU A 385 -11.23 -27.25 13.36
CA LEU A 385 -11.07 -25.82 13.16
C LEU A 385 -9.66 -25.35 13.56
N ILE A 386 -9.14 -25.79 14.69
CA ILE A 386 -7.76 -25.49 15.11
C ILE A 386 -6.76 -26.04 14.09
N GLY A 387 -6.96 -27.29 13.63
CA GLY A 387 -6.13 -27.89 12.59
C GLY A 387 -6.17 -27.09 11.28
N LEU A 388 -7.34 -26.61 10.87
CA LEU A 388 -7.48 -25.75 9.69
C LEU A 388 -6.69 -24.44 9.88
N VAL A 389 -6.86 -23.76 11.02
CA VAL A 389 -6.11 -22.55 11.34
C VAL A 389 -4.59 -22.80 11.29
N ALA A 390 -4.12 -23.90 11.90
CA ALA A 390 -2.70 -24.27 11.88
C ALA A 390 -2.18 -24.51 10.46
N VAL A 391 -2.92 -25.25 9.63
CA VAL A 391 -2.55 -25.46 8.21
C VAL A 391 -2.49 -24.15 7.45
N LEU A 392 -3.47 -23.25 7.62
CA LEU A 392 -3.48 -21.96 6.94
C LEU A 392 -2.33 -21.05 7.40
N LEU A 393 -1.93 -21.11 8.69
CA LEU A 393 -0.73 -20.40 9.17
C LEU A 393 0.56 -21.00 8.59
N LEU A 394 0.64 -22.30 8.38
CA LEU A 394 1.78 -22.93 7.69
C LEU A 394 1.84 -22.52 6.21
N VAL A 395 0.68 -22.48 5.53
CA VAL A 395 0.59 -21.94 4.16
C VAL A 395 0.97 -20.47 4.12
N GLY A 396 0.71 -19.73 5.19
CA GLY A 396 1.09 -18.32 5.36
C GLY A 396 2.61 -18.08 5.45
N LEU A 397 3.44 -19.12 5.56
CA LEU A 397 4.90 -19.00 5.45
C LEU A 397 5.39 -18.94 3.99
N LEU A 398 4.48 -18.95 3.03
CA LEU A 398 4.79 -18.73 1.61
C LEU A 398 4.87 -17.23 1.30
N PRO A 399 5.69 -16.83 0.32
CA PRO A 399 6.03 -15.44 0.06
C PRO A 399 4.86 -14.51 -0.29
N TRP A 400 3.70 -14.97 -0.63
CA TRP A 400 2.57 -14.13 -1.08
C TRP A 400 1.44 -14.01 -0.07
N ILE A 401 1.69 -14.45 1.16
CA ILE A 401 0.66 -14.54 2.21
C ILE A 401 1.17 -13.85 3.48
N ASP A 402 0.32 -13.08 4.13
CA ASP A 402 0.65 -12.27 5.30
C ASP A 402 0.18 -12.93 6.60
N ASN A 403 1.09 -13.59 7.29
CA ASN A 403 0.81 -14.24 8.56
C ASN A 403 0.53 -13.25 9.71
N PHE A 404 1.04 -12.02 9.67
CA PHE A 404 0.72 -11.04 10.70
C PHE A 404 -0.74 -10.62 10.60
N ALA A 405 -1.25 -10.41 9.38
CA ALA A 405 -2.67 -10.17 9.18
C ALA A 405 -3.53 -11.34 9.66
N HIS A 406 -3.09 -12.58 9.45
CA HIS A 406 -3.77 -13.79 9.92
C HIS A 406 -3.87 -13.83 11.44
N VAL A 407 -2.75 -13.73 12.16
CA VAL A 407 -2.71 -13.87 13.62
C VAL A 407 -3.48 -12.76 14.32
N PHE A 408 -3.25 -11.50 13.92
CA PHE A 408 -3.90 -10.36 14.56
C PHE A 408 -5.36 -10.23 14.14
N GLY A 409 -5.71 -10.59 12.90
CA GLY A 409 -7.09 -10.70 12.44
C GLY A 409 -7.85 -11.78 13.20
N PHE A 410 -7.24 -12.94 13.43
CA PHE A 410 -7.80 -14.00 14.26
C PHE A 410 -8.03 -13.56 15.70
N ALA A 411 -7.00 -12.99 16.35
CA ALA A 411 -7.08 -12.55 17.74
C ALA A 411 -8.16 -11.47 17.93
N PHE A 412 -8.19 -10.47 17.05
CA PHE A 412 -9.20 -9.43 17.10
C PHE A 412 -10.60 -9.95 16.81
N GLY A 413 -10.74 -10.82 15.82
CA GLY A 413 -12.00 -11.49 15.48
C GLY A 413 -12.52 -12.36 16.60
N PHE A 414 -11.63 -13.05 17.32
CA PHE A 414 -11.99 -13.83 18.50
C PHE A 414 -12.60 -12.97 19.61
N LEU A 415 -11.95 -11.83 19.91
CA LEU A 415 -12.45 -10.87 20.90
C LEU A 415 -13.80 -10.28 20.48
N LEU A 416 -13.90 -9.81 19.23
CA LEU A 416 -15.16 -9.26 18.72
C LEU A 416 -16.28 -10.29 18.69
N SER A 417 -15.98 -11.53 18.30
CA SER A 417 -16.99 -12.59 18.26
C SER A 417 -17.59 -12.86 19.64
N TYR A 418 -16.76 -12.97 20.67
CA TYR A 418 -17.26 -13.08 22.05
C TYR A 418 -18.06 -11.85 22.49
N ALA A 419 -17.67 -10.66 22.00
CA ALA A 419 -18.32 -9.42 22.42
C ALA A 419 -19.71 -9.23 21.79
N ILE A 420 -19.92 -9.64 20.53
CA ILE A 420 -21.10 -9.23 19.77
C ILE A 420 -21.98 -10.37 19.22
N LEU A 421 -21.49 -11.62 19.20
CA LEU A 421 -22.33 -12.74 18.77
C LEU A 421 -23.45 -13.01 19.79
N PRO A 422 -24.64 -13.44 19.32
CA PRO A 422 -25.69 -13.89 20.21
C PRO A 422 -25.27 -15.16 20.92
N PHE A 423 -25.56 -15.32 22.17
CA PHE A 423 -25.20 -16.49 22.95
C PHE A 423 -26.43 -17.12 23.65
N ILE A 424 -26.42 -18.44 23.73
CA ILE A 424 -27.40 -19.21 24.48
C ILE A 424 -26.96 -19.29 25.94
N THR A 425 -27.88 -19.14 26.89
CA THR A 425 -27.59 -19.20 28.32
C THR A 425 -28.10 -20.49 28.93
N PHE A 426 -27.27 -21.14 29.76
CA PHE A 426 -27.56 -22.39 30.46
C PHE A 426 -27.81 -22.16 31.95
N GLY A 427 -28.42 -21.01 32.32
CA GLY A 427 -28.77 -20.67 33.69
C GLY A 427 -28.23 -19.30 34.11
N PRO A 428 -28.61 -18.80 35.32
CA PRO A 428 -28.30 -17.45 35.76
C PRO A 428 -26.78 -17.21 36.00
N TYR A 429 -26.05 -18.24 36.44
CA TYR A 429 -24.62 -18.16 36.64
C TYR A 429 -23.88 -18.04 35.29
N ASP A 430 -24.23 -18.87 34.31
CA ASP A 430 -23.66 -18.83 32.97
C ASP A 430 -23.94 -17.49 32.29
N ARG A 431 -25.16 -16.96 32.44
CA ARG A 431 -25.53 -15.62 31.93
C ARG A 431 -24.63 -14.51 32.50
N LYS A 432 -24.43 -14.49 33.82
CA LYS A 432 -23.56 -13.49 34.47
C LYS A 432 -22.11 -13.59 33.95
N ARG A 433 -21.57 -14.82 33.88
CA ARG A 433 -20.22 -15.07 33.36
C ARG A 433 -20.08 -14.59 31.90
N LYS A 434 -21.03 -14.88 31.03
CA LYS A 434 -21.01 -14.47 29.62
C LYS A 434 -21.09 -12.94 29.48
N ILE A 435 -21.93 -12.27 30.28
CA ILE A 435 -22.00 -10.79 30.27
C ILE A 435 -20.64 -10.18 30.68
N VAL A 436 -19.99 -10.69 31.73
CA VAL A 436 -18.65 -10.21 32.11
C VAL A 436 -17.65 -10.45 30.98
N LEU A 437 -17.67 -11.64 30.34
CA LEU A 437 -16.78 -11.96 29.23
C LEU A 437 -17.00 -11.04 28.02
N VAL A 438 -18.25 -10.68 27.70
CA VAL A 438 -18.57 -9.70 26.64
C VAL A 438 -17.88 -8.37 26.91
N TRP A 439 -17.99 -7.83 28.15
CA TRP A 439 -17.33 -6.57 28.50
C TRP A 439 -15.81 -6.65 28.47
N VAL A 440 -15.23 -7.73 29.01
CA VAL A 440 -13.79 -7.97 28.97
C VAL A 440 -13.27 -8.04 27.52
N CYS A 441 -13.95 -8.79 26.66
CA CYS A 441 -13.57 -8.91 25.24
C CYS A 441 -13.75 -7.59 24.50
N MET A 442 -14.81 -6.82 24.78
CA MET A 442 -15.02 -5.50 24.15
C MET A 442 -13.90 -4.53 24.51
N VAL A 443 -13.56 -4.43 25.81
CA VAL A 443 -12.46 -3.56 26.28
C VAL A 443 -11.13 -4.03 25.72
N SER A 444 -10.87 -5.36 25.71
CA SER A 444 -9.63 -5.92 25.16
C SER A 444 -9.50 -5.65 23.66
N ALA A 445 -10.57 -5.77 22.87
CA ALA A 445 -10.57 -5.45 21.45
C ALA A 445 -10.27 -3.96 21.23
N GLY A 446 -10.92 -3.08 21.97
CA GLY A 446 -10.65 -1.63 21.92
C GLY A 446 -9.20 -1.30 22.26
N THR A 447 -8.69 -1.88 23.36
CA THR A 447 -7.29 -1.69 23.79
C THR A 447 -6.30 -2.23 22.73
N MET A 448 -6.56 -3.40 22.15
CA MET A 448 -5.74 -3.97 21.10
C MET A 448 -5.66 -3.06 19.89
N LEU A 449 -6.79 -2.54 19.41
CA LEU A 449 -6.81 -1.64 18.25
C LEU A 449 -6.09 -0.32 18.55
N CYS A 450 -6.34 0.29 19.70
CA CYS A 450 -5.63 1.50 20.13
C CYS A 450 -4.12 1.26 20.25
N SER A 451 -3.70 0.11 20.77
CA SER A 451 -2.29 -0.27 20.89
C SER A 451 -1.64 -0.47 19.51
N LEU A 452 -2.33 -1.11 18.56
CA LEU A 452 -1.84 -1.24 17.18
C LEU A 452 -1.65 0.11 16.51
N ILE A 453 -2.62 1.03 16.65
CA ILE A 453 -2.51 2.39 16.11
C ILE A 453 -1.36 3.15 16.78
N ALA A 454 -1.23 3.07 18.10
CA ALA A 454 -0.16 3.72 18.83
C ALA A 454 1.23 3.18 18.42
N LEU A 455 1.39 1.86 18.34
CA LEU A 455 2.63 1.22 17.90
C LEU A 455 2.96 1.59 16.45
N PHE A 456 1.97 1.66 15.58
CA PHE A 456 2.17 2.03 14.18
C PHE A 456 2.83 3.39 14.04
N TYR A 457 2.46 4.38 14.87
CA TYR A 457 3.05 5.73 14.80
C TYR A 457 4.29 5.91 15.69
N ALA A 458 4.35 5.28 16.86
CA ALA A 458 5.39 5.52 17.85
C ALA A 458 6.62 4.61 17.71
N ALA A 459 6.41 3.34 17.34
CA ALA A 459 7.47 2.33 17.31
C ALA A 459 7.45 1.49 16.04
N PRO A 460 7.81 2.09 14.90
CA PRO A 460 7.85 1.33 13.65
C PRO A 460 8.94 0.25 13.69
N ALA A 461 8.57 -0.99 13.43
CA ALA A 461 9.49 -2.11 13.33
C ALA A 461 10.17 -2.09 11.95
N TYR A 462 11.33 -1.44 11.84
CA TYR A 462 12.08 -1.41 10.58
C TYR A 462 13.01 -2.61 10.36
N GLU A 463 13.41 -3.27 11.43
CA GLU A 463 14.41 -4.34 11.40
C GLU A 463 14.00 -5.45 12.36
N CYS A 464 13.12 -6.30 11.89
CA CYS A 464 12.77 -7.51 12.60
C CYS A 464 13.23 -8.71 11.76
N ALA A 465 14.46 -9.19 12.00
CA ALA A 465 14.98 -10.36 11.27
C ALA A 465 14.12 -11.62 11.50
N ALA A 466 13.60 -11.79 12.71
CA ALA A 466 12.69 -12.91 13.02
C ALA A 466 11.33 -12.78 12.31
N CYS A 467 10.84 -11.55 12.08
CA CYS A 467 9.59 -11.33 11.37
C CYS A 467 9.66 -11.82 9.93
N ALA A 468 10.82 -11.69 9.28
CA ALA A 468 11.01 -12.15 7.90
C ALA A 468 10.78 -13.65 7.75
N TYR A 469 11.22 -14.47 8.73
CA TYR A 469 10.97 -15.92 8.71
C TYR A 469 9.51 -16.29 8.98
N PHE A 470 8.76 -15.41 9.63
CA PHE A 470 7.33 -15.64 9.89
C PHE A 470 6.46 -15.43 8.65
N THR A 471 6.95 -14.66 7.67
CA THR A 471 6.24 -14.35 6.43
C THR A 471 6.79 -15.05 5.21
N CYS A 472 8.06 -15.42 5.21
CA CYS A 472 8.63 -16.21 4.12
C CYS A 472 9.76 -17.08 4.61
N LEU A 473 9.58 -18.40 4.49
CA LEU A 473 10.65 -19.36 4.71
C LEU A 473 11.39 -19.61 3.38
N PRO A 474 12.73 -19.42 3.34
CA PRO A 474 13.52 -19.59 2.12
C PRO A 474 13.77 -21.09 1.85
N PHE A 475 12.75 -21.82 1.41
CA PHE A 475 12.88 -23.23 1.02
C PHE A 475 13.67 -23.43 -0.27
N ALA A 476 13.76 -22.40 -1.12
CA ALA A 476 14.53 -22.41 -2.34
C ALA A 476 15.30 -21.09 -2.48
N PRO A 477 16.45 -21.08 -3.22
CA PRO A 477 17.13 -19.85 -3.59
C PRO A 477 16.13 -18.91 -4.26
N ASP A 478 16.18 -17.63 -3.92
CA ASP A 478 15.37 -16.56 -4.50
C ASP A 478 13.84 -16.62 -4.26
N LEU A 479 13.31 -17.64 -3.60
CA LEU A 479 11.87 -17.72 -3.35
C LEU A 479 11.33 -16.50 -2.59
N CYS A 480 12.08 -16.01 -1.60
CA CYS A 480 11.72 -14.82 -0.83
C CYS A 480 12.31 -13.52 -1.40
N ALA A 481 13.19 -13.60 -2.41
CA ALA A 481 13.86 -12.45 -2.98
C ALA A 481 12.91 -11.51 -3.74
N SER A 482 11.81 -12.03 -4.28
CA SER A 482 10.75 -11.22 -4.92
C SER A 482 10.03 -10.30 -3.93
N GLN A 483 10.15 -10.57 -2.63
CA GLN A 483 9.51 -9.81 -1.54
C GLN A 483 10.48 -8.89 -0.81
N ASP A 484 11.79 -9.03 -1.06
CA ASP A 484 12.81 -8.18 -0.47
C ASP A 484 12.79 -6.80 -1.14
N VAL A 485 11.76 -6.04 -0.80
CA VAL A 485 11.60 -4.64 -1.22
C VAL A 485 12.51 -3.78 -0.34
N ARG A 486 13.82 -4.02 -0.42
CA ARG A 486 14.80 -3.16 0.25
C ARG A 486 14.79 -1.81 -0.44
N VAL A 487 14.87 -0.76 0.36
CA VAL A 487 15.23 0.58 -0.13
C VAL A 487 16.71 0.47 -0.56
N ARG A 488 16.96 -0.02 -1.76
CA ARG A 488 18.29 0.02 -2.35
C ARG A 488 18.64 1.48 -2.53
N GLN A 489 19.73 1.93 -1.93
CA GLN A 489 20.45 3.09 -2.44
C GLN A 489 20.85 2.72 -3.86
N MET A 490 20.21 3.35 -4.83
CA MET A 490 20.72 3.33 -6.21
C MET A 490 21.96 4.23 -6.23
N ASP A 491 23.10 3.65 -5.84
CA ASP A 491 24.39 4.19 -6.14
C ASP A 491 24.68 3.82 -7.60
N GLY A 492 24.52 4.78 -8.47
CA GLY A 492 25.05 4.74 -9.83
C GLY A 492 24.12 4.13 -10.90
N VAL A 493 23.29 4.94 -11.49
CA VAL A 493 23.01 4.96 -12.93
C VAL A 493 23.19 6.39 -13.44
#